data_c37a892e328da89f477f5dad1c8ceeab
#
_entry.id   c37a892e328da89f477f5dad1c8ceeab
#
_cell.length_a   1.000
_cell.length_b   1.000
_cell.length_c   1.000
_cell.angle_alpha   90.00
_cell.angle_beta   90.00
_cell.angle_gamma   90.00
#
_symmetry.space_group_name_H-M   'P 1'
#
loop_
_entity.id
_entity.type
_entity.pdbx_description
1 polymer ?
#
loop_
_entity_poly.entity_id
_entity_poly.type
_entity_poly.pdbx_seq_one_letter_code
_entity_poly.pdbx_strand_id
1 'polypeptide(L)'
;KTFKNNQTVCQYDQCDGASSNNNLSMLEEMKIFSLVSKWQAQNALAGLDKDIFAAATRNGARAFGLNAGIIAEGALADCILVDLNNPFITPCYNLLSNMVYAADSSCISDVICNGRILMRNRKVPGEEQIIADAHKLAVRIKNIKPVPNAVP
;
A
#
# COMPACT_ATOMS: atom_id res chain seq x y z
N LYS A 1 10.01 13.17 -14.53
CA LYS A 1 8.92 13.55 -13.62
C LYS A 1 9.30 14.87 -13.01
N THR A 2 8.72 15.93 -13.50
CA THR A 2 9.24 17.29 -13.36
C THR A 2 8.66 17.91 -12.10
N PHE A 3 9.54 18.18 -11.14
CA PHE A 3 9.22 19.08 -10.03
C PHE A 3 9.21 20.51 -10.58
N LYS A 4 8.07 21.07 -10.83
CA LYS A 4 7.89 22.49 -11.15
C LYS A 4 7.16 23.15 -9.99
N ASN A 5 7.83 24.17 -9.44
CA ASN A 5 7.32 25.16 -8.49
C ASN A 5 6.71 24.60 -7.20
N ASN A 6 7.45 24.58 -6.11
CA ASN A 6 7.05 24.49 -4.68
C ASN A 6 5.69 23.89 -4.27
N GLN A 7 4.96 23.28 -5.18
CA GLN A 7 3.75 22.49 -4.99
C GLN A 7 3.93 21.15 -5.71
N THR A 8 4.76 20.30 -5.14
CA THR A 8 4.83 18.93 -5.61
C THR A 8 3.65 18.18 -5.07
N VAL A 9 2.56 18.20 -5.80
CA VAL A 9 1.50 17.24 -5.61
C VAL A 9 1.95 15.99 -6.36
N CYS A 10 2.50 15.02 -5.67
CA CYS A 10 2.55 13.67 -6.21
C CYS A 10 1.10 13.22 -6.41
N GLN A 11 0.76 13.05 -7.65
CA GLN A 11 -0.61 12.80 -8.05
C GLN A 11 -1.00 11.34 -7.82
N TYR A 12 0.00 10.46 -7.73
CA TYR A 12 -0.18 9.01 -7.61
C TYR A 12 0.88 8.43 -6.67
N ASP A 13 0.46 7.57 -5.77
CA ASP A 13 1.31 6.74 -4.93
C ASP A 13 1.27 5.31 -5.50
N GLN A 14 2.42 4.72 -5.74
CA GLN A 14 2.55 3.40 -6.34
C GLN A 14 3.69 2.63 -5.71
N CYS A 15 3.40 1.44 -5.20
CA CYS A 15 4.42 0.42 -5.02
C CYS A 15 4.94 -0.01 -6.40
N ASP A 16 6.22 0.11 -6.64
CA ASP A 16 6.83 -0.30 -7.91
C ASP A 16 6.75 -1.82 -8.09
N GLY A 17 7.12 -2.55 -7.08
CA GLY A 17 7.04 -4.00 -7.04
C GLY A 17 7.98 -4.62 -6.01
N ALA A 18 7.75 -5.88 -5.66
CA ALA A 18 8.53 -6.58 -4.65
C ALA A 18 10.02 -6.70 -4.99
N SER A 19 10.39 -6.64 -6.27
CA SER A 19 11.79 -6.63 -6.72
C SER A 19 12.51 -5.30 -6.43
N SER A 20 11.79 -4.20 -6.31
CA SER A 20 12.34 -2.86 -6.05
C SER A 20 12.20 -2.46 -4.59
N ASN A 21 11.10 -2.84 -3.94
CA ASN A 21 10.73 -2.38 -2.60
C ASN A 21 10.73 -3.48 -1.53
N ASN A 22 10.90 -4.75 -1.92
CA ASN A 22 10.87 -5.92 -1.03
C ASN A 22 9.54 -6.16 -0.30
N ASN A 23 8.61 -5.22 -0.34
CA ASN A 23 7.28 -5.39 0.22
C ASN A 23 6.21 -4.73 -0.68
N LEU A 24 4.93 -5.02 -0.44
CA LEU A 24 3.80 -4.51 -1.20
C LEU A 24 2.79 -3.83 -0.26
N SER A 25 3.28 -3.16 0.79
CA SER A 25 2.45 -2.49 1.78
C SER A 25 2.14 -1.06 1.39
N MET A 26 0.93 -0.80 0.90
CA MET A 26 0.48 0.56 0.61
C MET A 26 0.45 1.45 1.87
N LEU A 27 0.25 0.89 3.06
CA LEU A 27 0.30 1.65 4.32
C LEU A 27 1.71 2.18 4.59
N GLU A 28 2.74 1.36 4.34
CA GLU A 28 4.13 1.77 4.48
C GLU A 28 4.51 2.82 3.42
N GLU A 29 4.10 2.61 2.17
CA GLU A 29 4.31 3.57 1.09
C GLU A 29 3.72 4.94 1.42
N MET A 30 2.49 4.99 1.90
CA MET A 30 1.85 6.26 2.31
C MET A 30 2.70 7.00 3.36
N LYS A 31 3.21 6.29 4.37
CA LYS A 31 4.06 6.87 5.41
C LYS A 31 5.36 7.42 4.84
N ILE A 32 6.08 6.60 4.08
CA ILE A 32 7.36 6.98 3.47
C ILE A 32 7.16 8.18 2.55
N PHE A 33 6.15 8.14 1.71
CA PHE A 33 5.84 9.20 0.78
C PHE A 33 5.54 10.53 1.48
N SER A 34 4.75 10.50 2.55
CA SER A 34 4.49 11.70 3.34
C SER A 34 5.76 12.27 3.98
N LEU A 35 6.60 11.42 4.60
CA LEU A 35 7.82 11.84 5.26
C LEU A 35 8.85 12.40 4.27
N VAL A 36 9.03 11.73 3.12
CA VAL A 36 9.94 12.21 2.05
C VAL A 36 9.45 13.52 1.47
N SER A 37 8.14 13.69 1.26
CA SER A 37 7.57 14.95 0.77
C SER A 37 7.83 16.11 1.73
N LYS A 38 7.69 15.91 3.04
CA LYS A 38 8.00 16.90 4.07
C LYS A 38 9.49 17.25 4.09
N TRP A 39 10.34 16.24 4.04
CA TRP A 39 11.79 16.42 4.04
C TRP A 39 12.24 17.18 2.80
N GLN A 40 11.77 16.81 1.61
CA GLN A 40 12.14 17.44 0.35
C GLN A 40 11.68 18.91 0.28
N ALA A 41 10.45 19.17 0.72
CA ALA A 41 9.90 20.51 0.74
C ALA A 41 10.45 21.39 1.89
N GLN A 42 11.18 20.80 2.86
CA GLN A 42 11.57 21.45 4.12
C GLN A 42 10.38 22.11 4.82
N ASN A 43 9.22 21.48 4.73
CA ASN A 43 7.93 22.00 5.19
C ASN A 43 7.06 20.88 5.75
N ALA A 44 6.70 20.99 7.04
CA ALA A 44 5.83 20.01 7.71
C ALA A 44 4.41 19.93 7.13
N LEU A 45 3.98 20.93 6.38
CA LEU A 45 2.68 20.97 5.73
C LEU A 45 2.69 20.35 4.32
N ALA A 46 3.80 19.88 3.80
CA ALA A 46 3.86 19.12 2.58
C ALA A 46 3.40 17.66 2.83
N GLY A 47 2.81 17.02 1.84
CA GLY A 47 2.38 15.61 1.93
C GLY A 47 1.44 15.39 3.11
N LEU A 48 0.36 16.16 3.19
CA LEU A 48 -0.67 16.00 4.23
C LEU A 48 -1.38 14.66 4.08
N ASP A 49 -1.81 14.11 5.19
CA ASP A 49 -2.48 12.80 5.29
C ASP A 49 -3.62 12.64 4.27
N LYS A 50 -4.49 13.65 4.12
CA LYS A 50 -5.59 13.65 3.14
C LYS A 50 -5.12 13.54 1.68
N ASP A 51 -3.99 14.17 1.35
CA ASP A 51 -3.48 14.19 -0.02
C ASP A 51 -2.77 12.86 -0.32
N ILE A 52 -2.03 12.33 0.64
CA ILE A 52 -1.36 11.03 0.56
C ILE A 52 -2.41 9.91 0.45
N PHE A 53 -3.43 9.92 1.31
CA PHE A 53 -4.50 8.91 1.25
C PHE A 53 -5.29 8.97 -0.06
N ALA A 54 -5.52 10.17 -0.58
CA ALA A 54 -6.13 10.33 -1.90
C ALA A 54 -5.25 9.81 -3.03
N ALA A 55 -3.92 9.98 -2.94
CA ALA A 55 -2.96 9.44 -3.90
C ALA A 55 -3.00 7.91 -3.91
N ALA A 56 -3.03 7.27 -2.74
CA ALA A 56 -3.09 5.83 -2.57
C ALA A 56 -4.44 5.18 -2.95
N THR A 57 -5.49 5.98 -3.12
CA THR A 57 -6.86 5.48 -3.41
C THR A 57 -7.42 6.03 -4.71
N ARG A 58 -8.21 7.09 -4.64
CA ARG A 58 -8.97 7.63 -5.78
C ARG A 58 -8.08 8.13 -6.92
N ASN A 59 -6.89 8.66 -6.62
CA ASN A 59 -6.02 9.18 -7.66
C ASN A 59 -5.34 8.03 -8.41
N GLY A 60 -4.95 6.96 -7.71
CA GLY A 60 -4.46 5.72 -8.32
C GLY A 60 -5.51 5.11 -9.25
N ALA A 61 -6.75 4.96 -8.78
CA ALA A 61 -7.85 4.45 -9.60
C ALA A 61 -8.05 5.29 -10.87
N ARG A 62 -8.03 6.62 -10.76
CA ARG A 62 -8.13 7.53 -11.90
C ARG A 62 -6.99 7.36 -12.92
N ALA A 63 -5.77 7.13 -12.44
CA ALA A 63 -4.61 6.94 -13.30
C ALA A 63 -4.77 5.72 -14.22
N PHE A 64 -5.45 4.68 -13.72
CA PHE A 64 -5.75 3.46 -14.47
C PHE A 64 -7.12 3.48 -15.17
N GLY A 65 -7.84 4.59 -15.13
CA GLY A 65 -9.17 4.71 -15.74
C GLY A 65 -10.24 3.86 -15.05
N LEU A 66 -10.04 3.51 -13.77
CA LEU A 66 -10.95 2.69 -13.00
C LEU A 66 -11.96 3.55 -12.23
N ASN A 67 -13.23 3.12 -12.23
CA ASN A 67 -14.25 3.70 -11.36
C ASN A 67 -14.18 3.07 -9.97
N ALA A 68 -13.10 3.35 -9.25
CA ALA A 68 -12.75 2.77 -7.95
C ALA A 68 -12.09 3.82 -7.04
N GLY A 69 -11.65 3.40 -5.85
CA GLY A 69 -10.96 4.27 -4.88
C GLY A 69 -11.87 5.19 -4.09
N ILE A 70 -13.17 4.99 -4.20
CA ILE A 70 -14.22 5.68 -3.44
C ILE A 70 -15.33 4.69 -3.10
N ILE A 71 -16.04 4.92 -2.00
CA ILE A 71 -17.25 4.18 -1.65
C ILE A 71 -18.43 5.01 -2.13
N ALA A 72 -18.99 4.66 -3.29
CA ALA A 72 -20.11 5.34 -3.92
C ALA A 72 -20.93 4.40 -4.77
N GLU A 73 -22.20 4.73 -5.00
CA GLU A 73 -23.08 4.00 -5.91
C GLU A 73 -22.48 3.96 -7.33
N GLY A 74 -22.48 2.78 -7.95
CA GLY A 74 -21.93 2.56 -9.29
C GLY A 74 -20.41 2.44 -9.36
N ALA A 75 -19.67 2.67 -8.26
CA ALA A 75 -18.24 2.40 -8.20
C ALA A 75 -17.96 0.91 -7.94
N LEU A 76 -16.74 0.47 -8.28
CA LEU A 76 -16.27 -0.86 -7.89
C LEU A 76 -16.27 -0.98 -6.37
N ALA A 77 -16.78 -2.11 -5.88
CA ALA A 77 -16.85 -2.40 -4.45
C ALA A 77 -15.47 -2.90 -3.94
N ASP A 78 -14.51 -1.98 -3.93
CA ASP A 78 -13.16 -2.20 -3.39
C ASP A 78 -13.06 -1.51 -2.03
N CYS A 79 -12.91 -2.29 -0.97
CA CYS A 79 -12.79 -1.73 0.37
C CYS A 79 -12.01 -2.65 1.32
N ILE A 80 -11.50 -2.04 2.37
CA ILE A 80 -10.86 -2.72 3.50
C ILE A 80 -11.63 -2.40 4.78
N LEU A 81 -11.65 -3.34 5.72
CA LEU A 81 -12.13 -3.10 7.08
C LEU A 81 -10.94 -2.93 8.02
N VAL A 82 -10.97 -1.85 8.79
CA VAL A 82 -9.91 -1.50 9.74
C VAL A 82 -10.38 -1.79 11.16
N ASP A 83 -9.60 -2.55 11.90
CA ASP A 83 -9.84 -2.86 13.30
C ASP A 83 -9.37 -1.70 14.18
N LEU A 84 -10.31 -0.88 14.66
CA LEU A 84 -10.01 0.31 15.46
C LEU A 84 -9.51 -0.01 16.88
N ASN A 85 -9.60 -1.26 17.31
CA ASN A 85 -9.05 -1.70 18.61
C ASN A 85 -7.59 -2.16 18.51
N ASN A 86 -6.99 -2.06 17.31
CA ASN A 86 -5.59 -2.41 17.12
C ASN A 86 -4.67 -1.42 17.86
N PRO A 87 -3.64 -1.90 18.60
CA PRO A 87 -2.72 -1.05 19.35
C PRO A 87 -2.01 0.03 18.52
N PHE A 88 -1.72 -0.23 17.25
CA PHE A 88 -1.02 0.73 16.38
C PHE A 88 -1.84 1.99 16.09
N ILE A 89 -3.16 1.91 16.15
CA ILE A 89 -4.05 3.05 15.86
C ILE A 89 -4.89 3.49 17.08
N THR A 90 -4.62 2.94 18.24
CA THR A 90 -5.28 3.32 19.49
C THR A 90 -4.36 4.19 20.36
N PRO A 91 -4.82 5.34 20.91
CA PRO A 91 -6.12 5.98 20.72
C PRO A 91 -6.26 6.63 19.33
N CYS A 92 -7.48 6.62 18.78
CA CYS A 92 -7.74 7.18 17.45
C CYS A 92 -8.44 8.56 17.55
N TYR A 93 -7.67 9.63 17.47
CA TYR A 93 -8.21 11.00 17.39
C TYR A 93 -8.45 11.46 15.94
N ASN A 94 -7.64 10.98 15.01
CA ASN A 94 -7.76 11.23 13.59
C ASN A 94 -7.43 9.95 12.83
N LEU A 95 -8.47 9.26 12.36
CA LEU A 95 -8.32 8.00 11.67
C LEU A 95 -7.45 8.11 10.41
N LEU A 96 -7.63 9.19 9.63
CA LEU A 96 -6.88 9.37 8.40
C LEU A 96 -5.37 9.53 8.66
N SER A 97 -5.02 10.33 9.66
CA SER A 97 -3.64 10.49 10.10
C SER A 97 -3.07 9.18 10.64
N ASN A 98 -3.84 8.44 11.44
CA ASN A 98 -3.41 7.13 11.94
C ASN A 98 -3.19 6.13 10.80
N MET A 99 -4.04 6.13 9.77
CA MET A 99 -3.88 5.26 8.60
C MET A 99 -2.59 5.57 7.83
N VAL A 100 -2.20 6.83 7.72
CA VAL A 100 -0.98 7.23 7.00
C VAL A 100 0.28 7.02 7.82
N TYR A 101 0.25 7.28 9.13
CA TYR A 101 1.48 7.35 9.93
C TYR A 101 1.71 6.20 10.90
N ALA A 102 0.66 5.55 11.36
CA ALA A 102 0.72 4.58 12.44
C ALA A 102 0.27 3.17 12.05
N ALA A 103 -0.74 3.04 11.18
CA ALA A 103 -1.29 1.75 10.80
C ALA A 103 -0.28 0.88 10.05
N ASP A 104 -0.37 -0.40 10.31
CA ASP A 104 0.28 -1.46 9.53
C ASP A 104 -0.75 -2.49 9.03
N SER A 105 -0.29 -3.52 8.35
CA SER A 105 -1.15 -4.57 7.79
C SER A 105 -1.97 -5.33 8.86
N SER A 106 -1.51 -5.36 10.12
CA SER A 106 -2.26 -6.00 11.20
C SER A 106 -3.54 -5.25 11.58
N CYS A 107 -3.64 -3.97 11.21
CA CYS A 107 -4.85 -3.17 11.39
C CYS A 107 -5.98 -3.57 10.44
N ILE A 108 -5.68 -4.26 9.35
CA ILE A 108 -6.68 -4.64 8.34
C ILE A 108 -7.25 -6.02 8.69
N SER A 109 -8.56 -6.08 8.93
CA SER A 109 -9.25 -7.34 9.24
C SER A 109 -9.77 -8.05 8.01
N ASP A 110 -10.31 -7.30 7.04
CA ASP A 110 -10.96 -7.85 5.85
C ASP A 110 -10.61 -7.03 4.62
N VAL A 111 -10.56 -7.71 3.46
CA VAL A 111 -10.34 -7.09 2.16
C VAL A 111 -11.40 -7.57 1.17
N ILE A 112 -12.04 -6.62 0.52
CA ILE A 112 -13.03 -6.85 -0.53
C ILE A 112 -12.53 -6.18 -1.81
N CYS A 113 -12.57 -6.90 -2.92
CA CYS A 113 -12.21 -6.39 -4.23
C CYS A 113 -13.30 -6.77 -5.24
N ASN A 114 -13.83 -5.77 -5.92
CA ASN A 114 -14.96 -5.90 -6.85
C ASN A 114 -16.13 -6.74 -6.25
N GLY A 115 -16.46 -6.46 -4.99
CA GLY A 115 -17.50 -7.15 -4.23
C GLY A 115 -17.14 -8.57 -3.76
N ARG A 116 -15.95 -9.07 -4.05
CA ARG A 116 -15.47 -10.40 -3.63
C ARG A 116 -14.61 -10.28 -2.39
N ILE A 117 -14.89 -11.07 -1.36
CA ILE A 117 -14.07 -11.13 -0.15
C ILE A 117 -12.78 -11.89 -0.49
N LEU A 118 -11.64 -11.22 -0.42
CA LEU A 118 -10.32 -11.80 -0.65
C LEU A 118 -9.62 -12.19 0.66
N MET A 119 -9.89 -11.46 1.74
CA MET A 119 -9.40 -11.78 3.08
C MET A 119 -10.54 -11.57 4.09
N ARG A 120 -10.68 -12.45 5.05
CA ARG A 120 -11.62 -12.34 6.15
C ARG A 120 -10.96 -12.71 7.48
N ASN A 121 -11.13 -11.85 8.49
CA ASN A 121 -10.51 -12.03 9.82
C ASN A 121 -9.00 -12.30 9.70
N ARG A 122 -8.30 -11.54 8.84
CA ARG A 122 -6.85 -11.65 8.56
C ARG A 122 -6.44 -13.01 7.96
N LYS A 123 -7.36 -13.76 7.39
CA LYS A 123 -7.09 -15.05 6.72
C LYS A 123 -7.40 -14.95 5.24
N VAL A 124 -6.42 -15.31 4.42
CA VAL A 124 -6.54 -15.40 2.96
C VAL A 124 -6.79 -16.87 2.60
N PRO A 125 -7.83 -17.17 1.80
CA PRO A 125 -8.06 -18.54 1.35
C PRO A 125 -6.87 -19.11 0.60
N GLY A 126 -6.39 -20.29 1.01
CA GLY A 126 -5.26 -20.97 0.37
C GLY A 126 -3.88 -20.45 0.77
N GLU A 127 -3.78 -19.57 1.76
CA GLU A 127 -2.51 -18.98 2.23
C GLU A 127 -1.46 -20.03 2.59
N GLU A 128 -1.84 -21.08 3.31
CA GLU A 128 -0.93 -22.16 3.71
C GLU A 128 -0.32 -22.86 2.49
N GLN A 129 -1.11 -23.09 1.44
CA GLN A 129 -0.61 -23.71 0.20
C GLN A 129 0.34 -22.75 -0.54
N ILE A 130 0.02 -21.45 -0.59
CA ILE A 130 0.86 -20.43 -1.21
C ILE A 130 2.23 -20.37 -0.50
N ILE A 131 2.24 -20.38 0.83
CA ILE A 131 3.48 -20.40 1.64
C ILE A 131 4.28 -21.68 1.36
N ALA A 132 3.63 -22.84 1.33
CA ALA A 132 4.29 -24.10 1.05
C ALA A 132 4.95 -24.13 -0.34
N ASP A 133 4.26 -23.60 -1.35
CA ASP A 133 4.77 -23.54 -2.71
C ASP A 133 5.89 -22.51 -2.87
N ALA A 134 5.83 -21.38 -2.16
CA ALA A 134 6.90 -20.40 -2.08
C ALA A 134 8.17 -21.03 -1.48
N HIS A 135 8.07 -21.83 -0.42
CA HIS A 135 9.21 -22.56 0.14
C HIS A 135 9.84 -23.54 -0.84
N LYS A 136 9.00 -24.30 -1.57
CA LYS A 136 9.51 -25.23 -2.62
C LYS A 136 10.26 -24.45 -3.71
N LEU A 137 9.72 -23.31 -4.14
CA LEU A 137 10.35 -22.46 -5.14
C LEU A 137 11.69 -21.90 -4.64
N ALA A 138 11.74 -21.42 -3.40
CA ALA A 138 12.96 -20.89 -2.79
C ALA A 138 14.09 -21.94 -2.77
N VAL A 139 13.78 -23.20 -2.44
CA VAL A 139 14.75 -24.30 -2.51
C VAL A 139 15.26 -24.52 -3.94
N ARG A 140 14.36 -24.48 -4.93
CA ARG A 140 14.75 -24.61 -6.36
C ARG A 140 15.68 -23.49 -6.79
N ILE A 141 15.37 -22.24 -6.45
CA ILE A 141 16.18 -21.06 -6.81
C ILE A 141 17.57 -21.16 -6.17
N LYS A 142 17.67 -21.54 -4.90
CA LYS A 142 18.95 -21.72 -4.20
C LYS A 142 19.88 -22.74 -4.88
N ASN A 143 19.30 -23.71 -5.58
CA ASN A 143 20.04 -24.77 -6.28
C ASN A 143 20.36 -24.41 -7.75
N ILE A 144 19.90 -23.26 -8.25
CA ILE A 144 20.27 -22.75 -9.58
C ILE A 144 21.70 -22.22 -9.49
N LYS A 145 22.61 -22.81 -10.27
CA LYS A 145 23.99 -22.29 -10.36
C LYS A 145 23.94 -20.86 -10.94
N PRO A 146 24.72 -19.91 -10.37
CA PRO A 146 24.80 -18.58 -10.93
C PRO A 146 25.27 -18.66 -12.40
N VAL A 147 24.62 -17.89 -13.27
CA VAL A 147 25.03 -17.78 -14.68
C VAL A 147 26.40 -17.11 -14.69
N PRO A 148 27.44 -17.73 -15.27
CA PRO A 148 28.73 -17.08 -15.42
C PRO A 148 28.53 -15.79 -16.22
N ASN A 149 29.02 -14.65 -15.72
CA ASN A 149 28.92 -13.31 -16.31
C ASN A 149 27.58 -12.56 -16.13
N ALA A 150 26.75 -12.87 -15.15
CA ALA A 150 25.75 -11.90 -14.71
C ALA A 150 26.47 -10.68 -14.11
N VAL A 151 26.36 -9.54 -14.76
CA VAL A 151 26.90 -8.27 -14.28
C VAL A 151 26.25 -7.96 -12.91
N PRO A 152 27.03 -7.52 -11.90
CA PRO A 152 26.53 -7.20 -10.57
C PRO A 152 25.54 -6.05 -10.57
#